data_2b7fdf99c70692d981ec63216f9891fb
#
_entry.id   2b7fdf99c70692d981ec63216f9891fb
#
_cell.length_a   1.000
_cell.length_b   1.000
_cell.length_c   1.000
_cell.angle_alpha   90.00
_cell.angle_beta   90.00
_cell.angle_gamma   90.00
#
_symmetry.space_group_name_H-M   'P 1'
#
loop_
_entity.id
_entity.type
_entity.pdbx_description
1 polymer ?
#
loop_
_entity_poly.entity_id
_entity_poly.type
_entity_poly.pdbx_seq_one_letter_code
_entity_poly.pdbx_strand_id
1 'polypeptide(L)'
;MQKSIVILTLAVSLSLPFAAFSAGEQKAPAAKVEKTKVTSQVAAVKDKATPADMFDIEADKLDVYKAKGEAFFQGNVVASKPDMTIKSSTMRIYYNNATKQLKQMVAEGNVSIKMKDPEKGADRDATCKKAIYQYEEKKIVLIGDVVIIRGQDRLSGQKVTLYMEGDRQEVEGGPQRVKITGSLNKDSGSGAAVPW
;
A
#
# COMPACT_ATOMS: atom_id res chain seq x y z
N MET A 1 0.59 58.84 -26.64
CA MET A 1 -0.01 58.69 -27.98
C MET A 1 -0.99 57.54 -27.90
N GLN A 2 -2.28 57.94 -27.93
CA GLN A 2 -3.45 57.06 -27.97
C GLN A 2 -3.56 56.42 -29.35
N LYS A 3 -3.94 55.15 -29.44
CA LYS A 3 -4.77 54.67 -30.55
C LYS A 3 -5.71 53.59 -30.07
N SER A 4 -6.90 53.97 -30.11
CA SER A 4 -8.18 53.33 -29.87
C SER A 4 -8.59 52.37 -30.99
N ILE A 5 -9.50 51.43 -30.60
CA ILE A 5 -10.73 51.00 -31.31
C ILE A 5 -10.50 49.89 -32.37
N VAL A 6 -11.28 48.81 -32.42
CA VAL A 6 -12.71 48.76 -32.79
C VAL A 6 -13.32 47.44 -32.31
N ILE A 7 -14.49 47.55 -31.71
CA ILE A 7 -15.50 46.53 -31.41
C ILE A 7 -16.16 46.09 -32.73
N LEU A 8 -16.24 44.81 -33.00
CA LEU A 8 -17.20 44.28 -34.01
C LEU A 8 -18.04 43.16 -33.39
N THR A 9 -19.24 43.54 -32.98
CA THR A 9 -20.31 42.63 -32.58
C THR A 9 -20.92 42.03 -33.84
N LEU A 10 -20.94 40.70 -33.94
CA LEU A 10 -21.82 40.00 -34.92
C LEU A 10 -22.75 39.08 -34.14
N ALA A 11 -23.97 39.50 -33.96
CA ALA A 11 -25.09 38.70 -33.48
C ALA A 11 -25.62 37.84 -34.67
N VAL A 12 -25.56 36.53 -34.55
CA VAL A 12 -26.33 35.64 -35.40
C VAL A 12 -27.29 34.85 -34.54
N SER A 13 -28.54 35.28 -34.60
CA SER A 13 -29.71 34.59 -34.06
C SER A 13 -30.07 33.44 -35.04
N LEU A 14 -29.94 32.20 -34.60
CA LEU A 14 -30.51 31.08 -35.32
C LEU A 14 -31.55 30.40 -34.46
N SER A 15 -32.83 30.70 -34.75
CA SER A 15 -34.02 30.06 -34.19
C SER A 15 -34.19 28.66 -34.81
N LEU A 16 -34.21 27.62 -33.96
CA LEU A 16 -34.63 26.29 -34.36
C LEU A 16 -35.88 25.85 -33.58
N PRO A 17 -36.81 25.14 -34.24
CA PRO A 17 -38.14 24.87 -33.69
C PRO A 17 -38.10 23.74 -32.65
N PHE A 18 -38.93 23.94 -31.64
CA PHE A 18 -39.26 23.01 -30.57
C PHE A 18 -40.02 21.80 -31.17
N ALA A 19 -39.42 20.64 -31.24
CA ALA A 19 -40.12 19.40 -31.43
C ALA A 19 -40.33 18.72 -30.08
N ALA A 20 -41.56 18.71 -29.63
CA ALA A 20 -41.99 17.96 -28.46
C ALA A 20 -41.79 16.46 -28.76
N PHE A 21 -40.94 15.80 -27.97
CA PHE A 21 -40.86 14.35 -27.97
C PHE A 21 -41.30 13.81 -26.63
N SER A 22 -42.28 12.97 -26.70
CA SER A 22 -43.05 12.30 -25.66
C SER A 22 -42.18 11.57 -24.63
N ALA A 23 -42.63 11.59 -23.38
CA ALA A 23 -42.14 10.84 -22.26
C ALA A 23 -42.06 9.32 -22.59
N GLY A 24 -40.84 8.82 -22.62
CA GLY A 24 -40.53 7.40 -22.54
C GLY A 24 -39.64 7.20 -21.35
N GLU A 25 -40.26 6.66 -20.30
CA GLU A 25 -39.59 6.20 -19.08
C GLU A 25 -38.59 5.08 -19.44
N GLN A 26 -37.33 5.42 -19.63
CA GLN A 26 -36.26 4.45 -19.83
C GLN A 26 -35.45 4.31 -18.56
N LYS A 27 -35.89 3.32 -17.75
CA LYS A 27 -35.21 2.72 -16.61
C LYS A 27 -33.75 2.46 -17.02
N ALA A 28 -32.83 3.25 -16.48
CA ALA A 28 -31.40 3.02 -16.62
C ALA A 28 -31.04 1.65 -16.01
N PRO A 29 -30.35 0.76 -16.75
CA PRO A 29 -29.81 -0.45 -16.14
C PRO A 29 -28.67 -0.04 -15.22
N ALA A 30 -28.78 -0.44 -13.96
CA ALA A 30 -27.69 -0.38 -12.99
C ALA A 30 -26.45 -1.05 -13.63
N ALA A 31 -25.43 -0.25 -13.89
CA ALA A 31 -24.13 -0.76 -14.29
C ALA A 31 -23.59 -1.57 -13.11
N LYS A 32 -23.71 -2.87 -13.23
CA LYS A 32 -23.05 -3.86 -12.39
C LYS A 32 -21.56 -3.63 -12.59
N VAL A 33 -20.92 -2.99 -11.61
CA VAL A 33 -19.46 -2.88 -11.54
C VAL A 33 -18.95 -4.30 -11.35
N GLU A 34 -18.60 -4.91 -12.45
CA GLU A 34 -17.92 -6.18 -12.50
C GLU A 34 -16.50 -5.92 -11.96
N LYS A 35 -16.26 -6.35 -10.71
CA LYS A 35 -14.93 -6.38 -10.11
C LYS A 35 -14.07 -7.29 -10.98
N THR A 36 -13.38 -6.71 -11.94
CA THR A 36 -12.37 -7.43 -12.70
C THR A 36 -11.21 -7.71 -11.75
N LYS A 37 -11.19 -8.93 -11.24
CA LYS A 37 -10.08 -9.46 -10.45
C LYS A 37 -8.89 -9.61 -11.40
N VAL A 38 -8.08 -8.55 -11.52
CA VAL A 38 -6.82 -8.63 -12.26
C VAL A 38 -5.83 -9.37 -11.38
N THR A 39 -5.87 -10.70 -11.46
CA THR A 39 -4.81 -11.55 -10.93
C THR A 39 -3.61 -11.37 -11.85
N SER A 40 -2.79 -10.36 -11.61
CA SER A 40 -1.49 -10.22 -12.28
C SER A 40 -0.54 -11.26 -11.73
N GLN A 41 -0.56 -12.45 -12.30
CA GLN A 41 0.58 -13.35 -12.20
C GLN A 41 1.74 -12.66 -12.91
N VAL A 42 2.62 -12.03 -12.15
CA VAL A 42 3.94 -11.68 -12.65
C VAL A 42 4.64 -13.00 -12.92
N ALA A 43 4.68 -13.38 -14.20
CA ALA A 43 5.22 -14.64 -14.68
C ALA A 43 6.58 -14.90 -14.02
N ALA A 44 6.64 -15.96 -13.26
CA ALA A 44 7.82 -16.46 -12.59
C ALA A 44 8.95 -16.64 -13.60
N VAL A 45 9.96 -15.80 -13.51
CA VAL A 45 11.27 -16.13 -14.05
C VAL A 45 11.83 -17.24 -13.16
N LYS A 46 12.12 -18.38 -13.78
CA LYS A 46 12.69 -19.57 -13.18
C LYS A 46 14.12 -19.30 -12.70
N ASP A 47 14.26 -18.63 -11.58
CA ASP A 47 15.44 -18.71 -10.73
C ASP A 47 14.93 -18.78 -9.30
N LYS A 48 14.95 -19.99 -8.75
CA LYS A 48 14.83 -20.38 -7.33
C LYS A 48 14.24 -19.38 -6.32
N ALA A 49 13.19 -18.63 -6.66
CA ALA A 49 12.34 -18.03 -5.65
C ALA A 49 11.55 -19.17 -5.00
N THR A 50 11.78 -19.41 -3.74
CA THR A 50 10.94 -20.31 -2.94
C THR A 50 9.52 -19.76 -2.94
N PRO A 51 8.46 -20.57 -2.92
CA PRO A 51 7.08 -20.09 -2.84
C PRO A 51 6.82 -19.09 -1.71
N ALA A 52 7.65 -19.12 -0.68
CA ALA A 52 7.62 -18.19 0.46
C ALA A 52 7.99 -16.73 0.11
N ASP A 53 8.68 -16.49 -1.02
CA ASP A 53 9.12 -15.17 -1.44
C ASP A 53 8.21 -14.51 -2.48
N MET A 54 7.14 -15.19 -2.89
CA MET A 54 6.20 -14.68 -3.88
C MET A 54 5.06 -13.91 -3.20
N PHE A 55 4.77 -12.69 -3.70
CA PHE A 55 3.59 -11.94 -3.33
C PHE A 55 2.51 -12.06 -4.40
N ASP A 56 1.28 -12.33 -3.96
CA ASP A 56 0.08 -12.10 -4.76
C ASP A 56 -0.40 -10.66 -4.51
N ILE A 57 -0.65 -9.89 -5.58
CA ILE A 57 -1.04 -8.48 -5.45
C ILE A 57 -2.32 -8.24 -6.22
N GLU A 58 -3.32 -7.71 -5.50
CA GLU A 58 -4.60 -7.26 -6.04
C GLU A 58 -4.72 -5.74 -5.89
N ALA A 59 -5.29 -5.06 -6.89
CA ALA A 59 -5.55 -3.62 -6.88
C ALA A 59 -6.63 -3.26 -7.89
N ASP A 60 -7.18 -2.05 -7.79
CA ASP A 60 -8.17 -1.55 -8.77
C ASP A 60 -7.51 -1.19 -10.11
N LYS A 61 -6.24 -0.72 -10.08
CA LYS A 61 -5.48 -0.30 -11.27
C LYS A 61 -4.00 -0.65 -11.15
N LEU A 62 -3.39 -1.02 -12.29
CA LEU A 62 -1.95 -1.28 -12.43
C LEU A 62 -1.38 -0.52 -13.63
N ASP A 63 -0.33 0.25 -13.41
CA ASP A 63 0.51 0.86 -14.44
C ASP A 63 1.92 0.22 -14.39
N VAL A 64 2.43 -0.27 -15.53
CA VAL A 64 3.75 -0.91 -15.61
C VAL A 64 4.69 -0.09 -16.47
N TYR A 65 5.80 0.34 -15.88
CA TYR A 65 6.86 1.13 -16.52
C TYR A 65 8.09 0.26 -16.76
N LYS A 66 8.05 -0.58 -17.81
CA LYS A 66 9.08 -1.58 -18.11
C LYS A 66 10.49 -0.98 -18.20
N ALA A 67 10.63 0.18 -18.83
CA ALA A 67 11.94 0.86 -18.97
C ALA A 67 12.55 1.27 -17.61
N LYS A 68 11.70 1.57 -16.62
CA LYS A 68 12.11 1.97 -15.26
C LYS A 68 12.25 0.80 -14.30
N GLY A 69 11.78 -0.39 -14.67
CA GLY A 69 11.67 -1.51 -13.73
C GLY A 69 10.71 -1.22 -12.59
N GLU A 70 9.53 -0.66 -12.92
CA GLU A 70 8.56 -0.19 -11.94
C GLU A 70 7.16 -0.69 -12.30
N ALA A 71 6.42 -1.14 -11.27
CA ALA A 71 4.99 -1.40 -11.34
C ALA A 71 4.28 -0.57 -10.27
N PHE A 72 3.21 0.13 -10.65
CA PHE A 72 2.45 1.01 -9.76
C PHE A 72 1.01 0.55 -9.65
N PHE A 73 0.62 0.09 -8.48
CA PHE A 73 -0.71 -0.36 -8.12
C PHE A 73 -1.47 0.75 -7.40
N GLN A 74 -2.73 0.95 -7.73
CA GLN A 74 -3.57 2.01 -7.20
C GLN A 74 -4.96 1.48 -6.85
N GLY A 75 -5.48 1.94 -5.70
CA GLY A 75 -6.81 1.62 -5.20
C GLY A 75 -6.88 0.23 -4.54
N ASN A 76 -7.30 0.20 -3.29
CA ASN A 76 -7.56 -1.04 -2.51
C ASN A 76 -6.47 -2.11 -2.64
N VAL A 77 -5.21 -1.69 -2.62
CA VAL A 77 -4.09 -2.60 -2.85
C VAL A 77 -3.96 -3.59 -1.70
N VAL A 78 -3.90 -4.87 -2.05
CA VAL A 78 -3.64 -5.98 -1.12
C VAL A 78 -2.51 -6.81 -1.68
N ALA A 79 -1.37 -6.85 -0.99
CA ALA A 79 -0.25 -7.74 -1.28
C ALA A 79 -0.18 -8.81 -0.20
N SER A 80 -0.18 -10.07 -0.58
CA SER A 80 -0.20 -11.20 0.34
C SER A 80 0.85 -12.25 0.00
N LYS A 81 1.44 -12.82 1.03
CA LYS A 81 2.26 -14.03 1.03
C LYS A 81 1.86 -14.88 2.24
N PRO A 82 2.30 -16.15 2.36
CA PRO A 82 1.80 -17.06 3.38
C PRO A 82 1.85 -16.55 4.83
N ASP A 83 2.87 -15.76 5.15
CA ASP A 83 3.15 -15.23 6.50
C ASP A 83 2.89 -13.71 6.64
N MET A 84 2.48 -13.02 5.55
CA MET A 84 2.30 -11.57 5.59
C MET A 84 1.20 -11.10 4.64
N THR A 85 0.41 -10.13 5.08
CA THR A 85 -0.53 -9.39 4.24
C THR A 85 -0.33 -7.89 4.44
N ILE A 86 -0.18 -7.14 3.36
CA ILE A 86 -0.02 -5.69 3.35
C ILE A 86 -1.21 -5.09 2.62
N LYS A 87 -1.92 -4.15 3.25
CA LYS A 87 -3.00 -3.36 2.64
C LYS A 87 -2.59 -1.90 2.57
N SER A 88 -2.91 -1.21 1.47
CA SER A 88 -2.59 0.21 1.29
C SER A 88 -3.49 0.85 0.23
N SER A 89 -3.46 2.18 0.13
CA SER A 89 -4.14 2.88 -0.96
C SER A 89 -3.38 2.76 -2.28
N THR A 90 -2.05 2.78 -2.21
CA THR A 90 -1.16 2.62 -3.37
C THR A 90 0.05 1.77 -3.01
N MET A 91 0.59 1.09 -4.01
CA MET A 91 1.83 0.32 -3.86
C MET A 91 2.69 0.46 -5.11
N ARG A 92 3.98 0.70 -4.90
CA ARG A 92 4.97 0.80 -5.96
C ARG A 92 6.03 -0.26 -5.76
N ILE A 93 6.30 -1.01 -6.82
CA ILE A 93 7.27 -2.10 -6.81
C ILE A 93 8.39 -1.75 -7.76
N TYR A 94 9.62 -1.87 -7.27
CA TYR A 94 10.83 -1.70 -8.05
C TYR A 94 11.52 -3.04 -8.23
N TYR A 95 11.87 -3.37 -9.46
CA TYR A 95 12.56 -4.60 -9.80
C TYR A 95 13.78 -4.35 -10.70
N ASN A 96 14.71 -5.26 -10.69
CA ASN A 96 15.85 -5.22 -11.60
C ASN A 96 15.40 -5.61 -13.00
N ASN A 97 15.65 -4.75 -13.99
CA ASN A 97 15.22 -5.00 -15.37
C ASN A 97 15.87 -6.22 -16.02
N ALA A 98 17.13 -6.53 -15.66
CA ALA A 98 17.87 -7.64 -16.21
C ALA A 98 17.47 -8.97 -15.55
N THR A 99 17.47 -9.01 -14.21
CA THR A 99 17.22 -10.25 -13.44
C THR A 99 15.75 -10.44 -13.07
N LYS A 100 14.90 -9.41 -13.22
CA LYS A 100 13.49 -9.39 -12.78
C LYS A 100 13.30 -9.60 -11.28
N GLN A 101 14.36 -9.54 -10.51
CA GLN A 101 14.30 -9.67 -9.05
C GLN A 101 13.69 -8.44 -8.41
N LEU A 102 12.91 -8.64 -7.37
CA LEU A 102 12.36 -7.58 -6.53
C LEU A 102 13.51 -6.84 -5.83
N LYS A 103 13.49 -5.52 -5.87
CA LYS A 103 14.40 -4.65 -5.09
C LYS A 103 13.70 -4.06 -3.88
N GLN A 104 12.55 -3.46 -4.12
CA GLN A 104 11.85 -2.69 -3.12
C GLN A 104 10.35 -2.67 -3.39
N MET A 105 9.55 -2.67 -2.34
CA MET A 105 8.12 -2.35 -2.39
C MET A 105 7.86 -1.15 -1.49
N VAL A 106 7.08 -0.20 -1.97
CA VAL A 106 6.67 1.00 -1.23
C VAL A 106 5.15 1.05 -1.19
N ALA A 107 4.57 0.87 -0.01
CA ALA A 107 3.14 0.99 0.24
C ALA A 107 2.85 2.34 0.90
N GLU A 108 1.83 3.05 0.43
CA GLU A 108 1.45 4.37 0.95
C GLU A 108 -0.07 4.50 1.10
N GLY A 109 -0.47 5.28 2.09
CA GLY A 109 -1.88 5.59 2.40
C GLY A 109 -2.57 4.49 3.20
N ASN A 110 -2.84 4.76 4.49
CA ASN A 110 -3.53 3.85 5.40
C ASN A 110 -2.95 2.42 5.39
N VAL A 111 -1.63 2.33 5.52
CA VAL A 111 -0.95 1.05 5.45
C VAL A 111 -1.28 0.21 6.67
N SER A 112 -1.72 -1.02 6.44
CA SER A 112 -1.94 -2.05 7.46
C SER A 112 -1.19 -3.31 7.07
N ILE A 113 -0.39 -3.83 7.98
CA ILE A 113 0.42 -5.03 7.78
C ILE A 113 0.04 -6.04 8.84
N LYS A 114 -0.30 -7.25 8.42
CA LYS A 114 -0.50 -8.41 9.29
C LYS A 114 0.63 -9.39 9.04
N MET A 115 1.33 -9.77 10.09
CA MET A 115 2.43 -10.74 10.04
C MET A 115 2.11 -11.90 10.99
N LYS A 116 2.17 -13.11 10.47
CA LYS A 116 2.07 -14.32 11.28
C LYS A 116 3.43 -14.60 11.90
N ASP A 117 3.44 -14.94 13.17
CA ASP A 117 4.64 -15.35 13.88
C ASP A 117 4.42 -16.75 14.49
N PRO A 118 4.64 -17.82 13.67
CA PRO A 118 4.36 -19.17 14.11
C PRO A 118 5.24 -19.65 15.25
N GLU A 119 6.43 -19.07 15.43
CA GLU A 119 7.37 -19.46 16.48
C GLU A 119 7.09 -18.76 17.81
N LYS A 120 6.57 -17.54 17.78
CA LYS A 120 6.35 -16.69 18.96
C LYS A 120 4.88 -16.64 19.41
N GLY A 121 3.99 -17.36 18.75
CA GLY A 121 2.61 -17.64 19.21
C GLY A 121 1.62 -16.48 19.15
N ALA A 122 2.00 -15.30 18.68
CA ALA A 122 1.10 -14.16 18.53
C ALA A 122 1.37 -13.41 17.22
N ASP A 123 0.34 -13.25 16.42
CA ASP A 123 0.39 -12.45 15.20
C ASP A 123 0.72 -10.99 15.54
N ARG A 124 1.37 -10.30 14.60
CA ARG A 124 1.69 -8.87 14.71
C ARG A 124 0.86 -8.08 13.72
N ASP A 125 0.14 -7.09 14.21
CA ASP A 125 -0.56 -6.11 13.41
C ASP A 125 0.17 -4.77 13.46
N ALA A 126 0.54 -4.23 12.32
CA ALA A 126 1.18 -2.91 12.22
C ALA A 126 0.34 -1.97 11.36
N THR A 127 0.25 -0.69 11.79
CA THR A 127 -0.36 0.38 11.00
C THR A 127 0.61 1.55 10.89
N CYS A 128 0.62 2.23 9.72
CA CYS A 128 1.47 3.38 9.46
C CYS A 128 0.97 4.17 8.24
N LYS A 129 1.63 5.29 7.92
CA LYS A 129 1.33 6.06 6.70
C LYS A 129 2.05 5.49 5.48
N LYS A 130 3.26 4.97 5.67
CA LYS A 130 4.13 4.44 4.62
C LYS A 130 4.91 3.24 5.13
N ALA A 131 5.01 2.20 4.31
CA ALA A 131 5.88 1.05 4.55
C ALA A 131 6.80 0.82 3.35
N ILE A 132 8.06 0.52 3.63
CA ILE A 132 9.08 0.24 2.63
C ILE A 132 9.67 -1.13 2.94
N TYR A 133 9.46 -2.10 2.06
CA TYR A 133 10.11 -3.40 2.12
C TYR A 133 11.33 -3.39 1.22
N GLN A 134 12.51 -3.62 1.77
CA GLN A 134 13.78 -3.70 1.08
C GLN A 134 14.22 -5.16 1.02
N TYR A 135 14.13 -5.74 -0.18
CA TYR A 135 14.32 -7.19 -0.37
C TYR A 135 15.76 -7.62 -0.07
N GLU A 136 16.75 -6.92 -0.63
CA GLU A 136 18.17 -7.26 -0.44
C GLU A 136 18.63 -7.11 1.01
N GLU A 137 18.11 -6.10 1.71
CA GLU A 137 18.45 -5.80 3.09
C GLU A 137 17.57 -6.57 4.09
N LYS A 138 16.59 -7.32 3.59
CA LYS A 138 15.63 -8.11 4.36
C LYS A 138 15.05 -7.32 5.55
N LYS A 139 14.62 -6.09 5.28
CA LYS A 139 14.03 -5.21 6.29
C LYS A 139 12.76 -4.52 5.81
N ILE A 140 11.91 -4.19 6.78
CA ILE A 140 10.73 -3.37 6.60
C ILE A 140 10.90 -2.09 7.40
N VAL A 141 10.74 -0.93 6.73
CA VAL A 141 10.74 0.38 7.38
C VAL A 141 9.33 0.93 7.38
N LEU A 142 8.76 1.12 8.55
CA LEU A 142 7.44 1.72 8.77
C LEU A 142 7.62 3.19 9.14
N ILE A 143 6.85 4.09 8.54
CA ILE A 143 7.00 5.54 8.70
C ILE A 143 5.63 6.19 8.89
N GLY A 144 5.56 7.10 9.85
CA GLY A 144 4.40 7.96 10.12
C GLY A 144 3.34 7.30 11.00
N ASP A 145 3.22 7.77 12.22
CA ASP A 145 2.23 7.33 13.21
C ASP A 145 2.19 5.80 13.36
N VAL A 146 3.39 5.20 13.46
CA VAL A 146 3.53 3.75 13.51
C VAL A 146 2.96 3.22 14.81
N VAL A 147 2.10 2.22 14.68
CA VAL A 147 1.59 1.43 15.79
C VAL A 147 1.77 -0.05 15.45
N ILE A 148 2.39 -0.80 16.35
CA ILE A 148 2.51 -2.26 16.24
C ILE A 148 1.81 -2.88 17.46
N ILE A 149 0.98 -3.87 17.21
CA ILE A 149 0.24 -4.62 18.24
C ILE A 149 0.66 -6.09 18.13
N ARG A 150 0.96 -6.71 19.25
CA ARG A 150 1.23 -8.14 19.38
C ARG A 150 0.54 -8.66 20.65
N GLY A 151 -0.55 -9.40 20.46
CA GLY A 151 -1.38 -9.79 21.57
C GLY A 151 -1.92 -8.59 22.34
N GLN A 152 -1.47 -8.42 23.61
CA GLN A 152 -1.83 -7.28 24.46
C GLN A 152 -0.78 -6.15 24.43
N ASP A 153 0.36 -6.41 23.82
CA ASP A 153 1.46 -5.46 23.76
C ASP A 153 1.28 -4.46 22.61
N ARG A 154 1.63 -3.21 22.87
CA ARG A 154 1.53 -2.12 21.92
C ARG A 154 2.81 -1.27 21.90
N LEU A 155 3.39 -1.13 20.73
CA LEU A 155 4.51 -0.24 20.44
C LEU A 155 4.03 0.91 19.56
N SER A 156 4.42 2.13 19.85
CA SER A 156 4.18 3.28 18.97
C SER A 156 5.41 4.16 18.83
N GLY A 157 5.59 4.70 17.62
CA GLY A 157 6.70 5.56 17.25
C GLY A 157 6.47 6.28 15.93
N GLN A 158 7.42 7.09 15.52
CA GLN A 158 7.35 7.81 14.24
C GLN A 158 7.93 6.97 13.09
N LYS A 159 8.96 6.19 13.39
CA LYS A 159 9.59 5.27 12.45
C LYS A 159 9.99 4.00 13.16
N VAL A 160 9.74 2.86 12.54
CA VAL A 160 10.13 1.55 13.03
C VAL A 160 10.81 0.78 11.90
N THR A 161 12.00 0.25 12.18
CA THR A 161 12.71 -0.65 11.27
C THR A 161 12.69 -2.06 11.83
N LEU A 162 12.10 -2.99 11.08
CA LEU A 162 12.04 -4.41 11.42
C LEU A 162 13.03 -5.15 10.52
N TYR A 163 13.98 -5.84 11.13
CA TYR A 163 14.89 -6.72 10.40
C TYR A 163 14.27 -8.12 10.32
N MET A 164 14.13 -8.65 9.12
CA MET A 164 13.51 -9.96 8.88
C MET A 164 14.43 -11.12 9.27
N GLU A 165 15.73 -10.88 9.26
CA GLU A 165 16.74 -11.82 9.78
C GLU A 165 17.20 -11.33 11.16
N GLY A 166 16.99 -12.15 12.18
CA GLY A 166 17.28 -11.82 13.56
C GLY A 166 16.13 -11.11 14.29
N ASP A 167 16.36 -10.85 15.57
CA ASP A 167 15.34 -10.25 16.47
C ASP A 167 15.51 -8.73 16.65
N ARG A 168 16.21 -8.07 15.73
CA ARG A 168 16.49 -6.64 15.85
C ARG A 168 15.33 -5.79 15.36
N GLN A 169 14.96 -4.82 16.19
CA GLN A 169 14.04 -3.76 15.84
C GLN A 169 14.62 -2.42 16.29
N GLU A 170 14.42 -1.39 15.46
CA GLU A 170 14.80 -0.02 15.79
C GLU A 170 13.54 0.84 15.80
N VAL A 171 13.37 1.67 16.82
CA VAL A 171 12.21 2.54 16.97
C VAL A 171 12.65 3.97 17.21
N GLU A 172 12.19 4.88 16.37
CA GLU A 172 12.45 6.31 16.46
C GLU A 172 11.15 7.06 16.82
N GLY A 173 11.22 7.96 17.81
CA GLY A 173 10.05 8.66 18.33
C GLY A 173 9.60 9.85 17.49
N GLY A 174 10.46 10.66 16.92
CA GLY A 174 10.08 11.92 16.26
C GLY A 174 9.59 12.98 17.27
N PRO A 175 8.57 13.80 16.90
CA PRO A 175 7.98 14.80 17.81
C PRO A 175 7.33 14.17 19.05
N GLN A 176 6.80 12.96 18.91
CA GLN A 176 6.29 12.16 20.01
C GLN A 176 7.32 11.12 20.40
N ARG A 177 7.43 10.87 21.72
CA ARG A 177 8.36 9.86 22.25
C ARG A 177 7.90 8.46 21.86
N VAL A 178 8.84 7.52 21.76
CA VAL A 178 8.52 6.10 21.69
C VAL A 178 7.73 5.68 22.92
N LYS A 179 6.62 4.97 22.70
CA LYS A 179 5.80 4.43 23.78
C LYS A 179 5.61 2.93 23.59
N ILE A 180 5.92 2.19 24.64
CA ILE A 180 5.66 0.77 24.76
C ILE A 180 4.66 0.57 25.89
N THR A 181 3.62 -0.20 25.65
CA THR A 181 2.64 -0.63 26.66
C THR A 181 2.51 -2.14 26.53
N GLY A 182 2.72 -2.87 27.59
CA GLY A 182 2.65 -4.34 27.61
C GLY A 182 2.77 -4.89 29.02
N SER A 183 2.47 -6.18 29.16
CA SER A 183 2.62 -6.90 30.44
C SER A 183 4.05 -7.42 30.55
N LEU A 184 4.77 -6.95 31.55
CA LEU A 184 6.00 -7.63 31.97
C LEU A 184 5.59 -8.84 32.78
N ASN A 185 5.47 -10.01 32.15
CA ASN A 185 5.16 -11.25 32.89
C ASN A 185 6.30 -11.58 33.83
N LYS A 186 5.99 -11.59 35.11
CA LYS A 186 6.91 -11.86 36.24
C LYS A 186 7.27 -13.34 36.39
N ASP A 187 6.70 -14.23 35.57
CA ASP A 187 6.80 -15.69 35.74
C ASP A 187 7.87 -16.39 34.89
N SER A 188 8.71 -15.66 34.19
CA SER A 188 9.89 -16.23 33.52
C SER A 188 11.10 -15.84 34.35
N GLY A 189 11.48 -16.69 35.31
CA GLY A 189 12.71 -16.53 36.10
C GLY A 189 13.93 -16.43 35.18
N SER A 190 14.42 -15.27 35.02
CA SER A 190 15.70 -14.72 34.56
C SER A 190 15.51 -13.65 33.43
N GLY A 191 15.63 -12.40 33.87
CA GLY A 191 15.81 -11.24 33.00
C GLY A 191 14.47 -10.73 32.43
N ALA A 192 14.20 -9.44 32.63
CA ALA A 192 13.07 -8.74 32.01
C ALA A 192 13.19 -8.86 30.48
N ALA A 193 12.53 -9.86 29.89
CA ALA A 193 12.39 -9.97 28.44
C ALA A 193 11.48 -8.84 28.01
N VAL A 194 12.03 -7.91 27.23
CA VAL A 194 11.24 -6.90 26.50
C VAL A 194 10.35 -7.68 25.53
N PRO A 195 9.03 -7.47 25.48
CA PRO A 195 8.08 -8.33 24.75
C PRO A 195 8.14 -8.19 23.22
N TRP A 196 9.26 -7.75 22.67
CA TRP A 196 9.46 -7.51 21.22
C TRP A 196 10.54 -8.36 20.61
#